data_07a4666ae4815c8b7511a8dcd4d00eba
#
_entry.id   07a4666ae4815c8b7511a8dcd4d00eba
#
_cell.length_a   1.000
_cell.length_b   1.000
_cell.length_c   1.000
_cell.angle_alpha   90.00
_cell.angle_beta   90.00
_cell.angle_gamma   90.00
#
_symmetry.space_group_name_H-M   'P 1'
#
loop_
_entity.id
_entity.type
_entity.pdbx_description
1 polymer ?
#
loop_
_entity_poly.entity_id
_entity_poly.type
_entity_poly.pdbx_seq_one_letter_code
_entity_poly.pdbx_strand_id
1 'polypeptide(L)'
;MRILSLFRIILPISLVMFSCEDPNYPENIWDEDDQGNASPSISSVEPEGSAFAGIDTLTINGQNFSENSSANLVYFNNMLGNVINATSTSLKVVTPNLVSDSVQIRVAVQGAFLFADYSSLYSLTAAVSDYGPFDQFTDIFSLDLDRDENLIVSMDGSPNAEFWIVDTNQDSAVWSGALAKASGCLLYTSPSPRD
;
A
#
# COMPACT_ATOMS: atom_id res chain seq x y z
N MET A 1 -63.45 51.32 -9.03
CA MET A 1 -63.30 49.99 -9.66
C MET A 1 -61.84 49.58 -10.06
N ARG A 2 -60.87 50.47 -10.04
CA ARG A 2 -59.45 50.19 -10.34
C ARG A 2 -58.62 49.71 -9.12
N ILE A 3 -59.00 50.08 -7.90
CA ILE A 3 -58.28 49.71 -6.65
C ILE A 3 -58.48 48.24 -6.29
N LEU A 4 -59.63 47.67 -6.55
CA LEU A 4 -59.92 46.22 -6.29
C LEU A 4 -59.15 45.29 -7.23
N SER A 5 -58.82 45.73 -8.45
CA SER A 5 -58.04 44.96 -9.41
C SER A 5 -56.54 44.86 -9.02
N LEU A 6 -55.98 45.92 -8.46
CA LEU A 6 -54.62 45.93 -7.92
C LEU A 6 -54.48 45.03 -6.69
N PHE A 7 -55.48 44.98 -5.84
CA PHE A 7 -55.46 44.11 -4.65
C PHE A 7 -55.50 42.60 -5.03
N ARG A 8 -56.15 42.27 -6.15
CA ARG A 8 -56.21 40.88 -6.68
C ARG A 8 -54.91 40.40 -7.26
N ILE A 9 -54.01 41.27 -7.69
CA ILE A 9 -52.70 40.93 -8.27
C ILE A 9 -51.62 40.90 -7.17
N ILE A 10 -51.70 41.83 -6.19
CA ILE A 10 -50.72 41.91 -5.11
C ILE A 10 -50.85 40.77 -4.10
N LEU A 11 -52.07 40.33 -3.82
CA LEU A 11 -52.32 39.21 -2.90
C LEU A 11 -51.65 37.88 -3.30
N PRO A 12 -51.76 37.40 -4.57
CA PRO A 12 -51.08 36.17 -4.97
C PRO A 12 -49.54 36.31 -5.05
N ILE A 13 -49.01 37.52 -5.36
CA ILE A 13 -47.60 37.78 -5.38
C ILE A 13 -46.98 37.78 -3.95
N SER A 14 -47.73 38.30 -2.98
CA SER A 14 -47.33 38.25 -1.58
C SER A 14 -47.31 36.84 -1.02
N LEU A 15 -48.22 35.95 -1.50
CA LEU A 15 -48.29 34.57 -1.03
C LEU A 15 -47.12 33.72 -1.58
N VAL A 16 -46.59 34.07 -2.75
CA VAL A 16 -45.45 33.35 -3.36
C VAL A 16 -44.13 33.72 -2.64
N MET A 17 -44.03 34.92 -2.05
CA MET A 17 -42.82 35.35 -1.34
C MET A 17 -42.67 34.73 0.05
N PHE A 18 -43.73 34.13 0.60
CA PHE A 18 -43.63 33.41 1.90
C PHE A 18 -43.48 31.90 1.73
N SER A 19 -43.30 31.40 0.49
CA SER A 19 -43.13 29.98 0.23
C SER A 19 -41.67 29.51 0.15
N CYS A 20 -40.73 30.37 0.53
CA CYS A 20 -39.40 29.91 0.90
C CYS A 20 -39.38 29.71 2.42
N GLU A 21 -40.03 28.70 2.93
CA GLU A 21 -39.66 28.12 4.19
C GLU A 21 -38.24 27.56 4.00
N ASP A 22 -37.33 28.03 4.81
CA ASP A 22 -36.01 27.42 4.91
C ASP A 22 -36.22 25.93 5.15
N PRO A 23 -35.59 25.05 4.33
CA PRO A 23 -35.65 23.64 4.63
C PRO A 23 -35.23 23.48 6.07
N ASN A 24 -36.04 22.78 6.85
CA ASN A 24 -35.76 22.49 8.26
C ASN A 24 -34.52 21.62 8.30
N TYR A 25 -33.35 22.21 8.16
CA TYR A 25 -32.08 21.54 8.38
C TYR A 25 -32.09 21.16 9.87
N PRO A 26 -31.75 19.90 10.20
CA PRO A 26 -31.59 19.56 11.59
C PRO A 26 -30.63 20.57 12.22
N GLU A 27 -31.06 21.21 13.27
CA GLU A 27 -30.22 22.07 14.08
C GLU A 27 -28.96 21.25 14.38
N ASN A 28 -27.77 21.78 14.10
CA ASN A 28 -26.47 21.20 14.42
C ASN A 28 -25.91 20.14 13.43
N ILE A 29 -25.90 20.40 12.14
CA ILE A 29 -24.97 19.72 11.24
C ILE A 29 -23.53 20.13 11.58
N TRP A 30 -23.33 21.32 12.13
CA TRP A 30 -22.07 21.87 12.59
C TRP A 30 -22.23 22.40 14.00
N ASP A 31 -21.49 21.79 14.95
CA ASP A 31 -21.38 22.27 16.31
C ASP A 31 -20.13 23.14 16.43
N GLU A 32 -20.30 24.44 16.61
CA GLU A 32 -19.19 25.39 16.74
C GLU A 32 -18.36 25.15 18.01
N ASP A 33 -18.96 24.50 19.01
CA ASP A 33 -18.32 24.18 20.30
C ASP A 33 -17.64 22.82 20.28
N ASP A 34 -17.84 21.98 19.25
CA ASP A 34 -17.17 20.70 19.11
C ASP A 34 -15.66 20.91 18.87
N GLN A 35 -14.88 20.69 19.90
CA GLN A 35 -13.42 20.78 19.85
C GLN A 35 -12.79 19.54 19.17
N GLY A 36 -13.60 18.52 18.89
CA GLY A 36 -13.10 17.22 18.40
C GLY A 36 -12.18 16.53 19.39
N ASN A 37 -11.68 15.38 18.99
CA ASN A 37 -10.62 14.69 19.73
C ASN A 37 -9.28 15.41 19.58
N ALA A 38 -8.39 15.22 20.56
CA ALA A 38 -7.03 15.74 20.48
C ALA A 38 -6.33 15.25 19.18
N SER A 39 -5.69 16.17 18.47
CA SER A 39 -5.01 15.87 17.22
C SER A 39 -3.89 14.85 17.43
N PRO A 40 -3.78 13.82 16.58
CA PRO A 40 -2.69 12.85 16.65
C PRO A 40 -1.33 13.50 16.36
N SER A 41 -0.27 12.86 16.82
CA SER A 41 1.10 13.22 16.45
C SER A 41 1.94 11.97 16.24
N ILE A 42 2.91 12.02 15.31
CA ILE A 42 3.87 10.93 15.05
C ILE A 42 5.24 11.39 15.54
N SER A 43 5.90 10.56 16.33
CA SER A 43 7.27 10.80 16.83
C SER A 43 8.31 9.96 16.10
N SER A 44 8.02 8.67 15.83
CA SER A 44 8.92 7.77 15.11
C SER A 44 8.14 6.68 14.38
N VAL A 45 8.81 6.07 13.39
CA VAL A 45 8.35 4.90 12.65
C VAL A 45 9.46 3.86 12.69
N GLU A 46 9.13 2.63 13.03
CA GLU A 46 10.06 1.49 13.12
C GLU A 46 9.57 0.34 12.22
N PRO A 47 10.46 -0.27 11.41
CA PRO A 47 11.88 0.06 11.22
C PRO A 47 12.06 1.47 10.64
N GLU A 48 13.23 2.08 10.90
CA GLU A 48 13.51 3.44 10.42
C GLU A 48 13.85 3.42 8.90
N GLY A 49 13.28 4.36 8.16
CA GLY A 49 13.66 4.68 6.79
C GLY A 49 13.04 3.80 5.72
N SER A 50 12.96 2.48 5.89
CA SER A 50 12.43 1.58 4.86
C SER A 50 11.81 0.30 5.40
N ALA A 51 10.90 -0.29 4.59
CA ALA A 51 10.29 -1.60 4.84
C ALA A 51 9.85 -2.24 3.52
N PHE A 52 9.47 -3.51 3.54
CA PHE A 52 8.91 -4.19 2.39
C PHE A 52 7.42 -3.89 2.23
N ALA A 53 7.04 -3.58 0.99
CA ALA A 53 5.65 -3.32 0.63
C ALA A 53 4.78 -4.58 0.76
N GLY A 54 3.59 -4.42 1.36
CA GLY A 54 2.56 -5.45 1.43
C GLY A 54 2.76 -6.53 2.48
N ILE A 55 3.95 -6.64 3.11
CA ILE A 55 4.26 -7.73 4.07
C ILE A 55 4.77 -7.24 5.42
N ASP A 56 5.53 -6.16 5.46
CA ASP A 56 6.11 -5.68 6.71
C ASP A 56 5.07 -5.00 7.60
N THR A 57 5.32 -5.08 8.90
CA THR A 57 4.54 -4.38 9.91
C THR A 57 5.38 -3.26 10.50
N LEU A 58 4.89 -2.03 10.36
CA LEU A 58 5.49 -0.86 10.99
C LEU A 58 4.92 -0.63 12.37
N THR A 59 5.76 -0.16 13.28
CA THR A 59 5.34 0.42 14.56
C THR A 59 5.45 1.94 14.45
N ILE A 60 4.31 2.62 14.50
CA ILE A 60 4.23 4.08 14.49
C ILE A 60 4.04 4.54 15.93
N ASN A 61 5.02 5.22 16.49
CA ASN A 61 4.96 5.80 17.82
C ASN A 61 4.50 7.26 17.74
N GLY A 62 3.69 7.67 18.73
CA GLY A 62 3.14 9.01 18.75
C GLY A 62 2.25 9.28 19.96
N GLN A 63 1.26 10.14 19.79
CA GLN A 63 0.29 10.46 20.82
C GLN A 63 -1.10 10.67 20.21
N ASN A 64 -2.13 10.56 21.08
CA ASN A 64 -3.54 10.79 20.76
C ASN A 64 -4.09 9.86 19.67
N PHE A 65 -3.56 8.64 19.58
CA PHE A 65 -4.16 7.60 18.77
C PHE A 65 -5.38 6.99 19.49
N SER A 66 -6.31 6.41 18.73
CA SER A 66 -7.42 5.66 19.30
C SER A 66 -6.96 4.25 19.67
N GLU A 67 -7.42 3.74 20.81
CA GLU A 67 -7.22 2.34 21.19
C GLU A 67 -8.02 1.37 20.30
N ASN A 68 -9.04 1.87 19.62
CA ASN A 68 -9.74 1.13 18.59
C ASN A 68 -8.98 1.21 17.26
N SER A 69 -8.44 0.07 16.79
CA SER A 69 -7.66 0.00 15.54
C SER A 69 -8.42 0.56 14.34
N SER A 70 -9.73 0.32 14.24
CA SER A 70 -10.55 0.78 13.11
C SER A 70 -10.80 2.29 13.10
N ALA A 71 -10.56 2.98 14.20
CA ALA A 71 -10.68 4.43 14.31
C ALA A 71 -9.39 5.17 13.92
N ASN A 72 -8.30 4.43 13.64
CA ASN A 72 -7.04 4.99 13.15
C ASN A 72 -6.89 4.63 11.67
N LEU A 73 -6.77 5.63 10.82
CA LEU A 73 -6.53 5.47 9.39
C LEU A 73 -5.09 5.90 9.10
N VAL A 74 -4.28 4.94 8.66
CA VAL A 74 -2.87 5.21 8.34
C VAL A 74 -2.70 5.17 6.82
N TYR A 75 -2.32 6.29 6.26
CA TYR A 75 -2.11 6.47 4.83
C TYR A 75 -0.61 6.43 4.50
N PHE A 76 -0.28 5.73 3.45
CA PHE A 76 1.01 5.72 2.76
C PHE A 76 0.79 6.39 1.40
N ASN A 77 1.08 7.69 1.28
CA ASN A 77 0.58 8.55 0.22
C ASN A 77 -0.96 8.51 0.18
N ASN A 78 -1.55 7.87 -0.83
CA ASN A 78 -2.99 7.72 -1.00
C ASN A 78 -3.51 6.29 -0.73
N MET A 79 -2.64 5.36 -0.29
CA MET A 79 -3.02 3.99 0.03
C MET A 79 -3.12 3.78 1.54
N LEU A 80 -4.15 3.04 1.96
CA LEU A 80 -4.34 2.68 3.37
C LEU A 80 -3.49 1.48 3.75
N GLY A 81 -2.77 1.62 4.88
CA GLY A 81 -2.21 0.49 5.61
C GLY A 81 -3.25 -0.17 6.51
N ASN A 82 -3.04 -1.42 6.85
CA ASN A 82 -3.92 -2.17 7.74
C ASN A 82 -3.45 -2.07 9.20
N VAL A 83 -4.19 -1.34 10.03
CA VAL A 83 -3.91 -1.20 11.47
C VAL A 83 -4.33 -2.46 12.20
N ILE A 84 -3.37 -3.27 12.64
CA ILE A 84 -3.60 -4.56 13.31
C ILE A 84 -3.63 -4.45 14.84
N ASN A 85 -3.00 -3.42 15.40
CA ASN A 85 -3.01 -3.14 16.83
C ASN A 85 -2.90 -1.63 17.07
N ALA A 86 -3.55 -1.13 18.12
CA ALA A 86 -3.55 0.26 18.47
C ALA A 86 -3.55 0.46 20.00
N THR A 87 -2.78 1.43 20.45
CA THR A 87 -2.81 2.02 21.78
C THR A 87 -2.84 3.54 21.64
N SER A 88 -3.03 4.28 22.71
CA SER A 88 -3.01 5.75 22.66
C SER A 88 -1.68 6.36 22.20
N THR A 89 -0.59 5.56 22.20
CA THR A 89 0.77 6.02 21.87
C THR A 89 1.48 5.22 20.78
N SER A 90 0.91 4.11 20.30
CA SER A 90 1.55 3.26 19.31
C SER A 90 0.52 2.56 18.42
N LEU A 91 0.80 2.51 17.13
CA LEU A 91 0.05 1.76 16.13
C LEU A 91 0.95 0.71 15.47
N LYS A 92 0.44 -0.52 15.32
CA LYS A 92 1.06 -1.54 14.45
C LYS A 92 0.28 -1.62 13.15
N VAL A 93 0.96 -1.39 12.04
CA VAL A 93 0.36 -1.22 10.72
C VAL A 93 1.07 -2.08 9.70
N VAL A 94 0.34 -2.96 9.03
CA VAL A 94 0.86 -3.68 7.85
C VAL A 94 0.92 -2.71 6.67
N THR A 95 2.07 -2.66 6.01
CA THR A 95 2.30 -1.80 4.86
C THR A 95 1.37 -2.17 3.69
N PRO A 96 0.88 -1.20 2.91
CA PRO A 96 0.16 -1.51 1.67
C PRO A 96 1.13 -2.02 0.59
N ASN A 97 0.58 -2.66 -0.43
CA ASN A 97 1.35 -3.07 -1.60
C ASN A 97 1.63 -1.84 -2.52
N LEU A 98 2.49 -0.96 -2.03
CA LEU A 98 2.91 0.26 -2.69
C LEU A 98 4.44 0.31 -2.70
N VAL A 99 5.06 0.14 -3.85
CA VAL A 99 6.52 0.30 -4.01
C VAL A 99 6.82 1.75 -4.39
N SER A 100 7.57 2.44 -3.55
CA SER A 100 7.97 3.84 -3.77
C SER A 100 9.05 4.26 -2.77
N ASP A 101 10.04 5.02 -3.24
CA ASP A 101 11.12 5.59 -2.41
C ASP A 101 10.72 6.89 -1.69
N SER A 102 9.53 7.41 -1.98
CA SER A 102 9.04 8.68 -1.46
C SER A 102 7.61 8.54 -0.95
N VAL A 103 7.46 7.92 0.20
CA VAL A 103 6.18 7.67 0.85
C VAL A 103 5.99 8.63 2.01
N GLN A 104 4.94 9.45 1.95
CA GLN A 104 4.48 10.24 3.09
C GLN A 104 3.55 9.39 3.95
N ILE A 105 3.93 9.16 5.21
CA ILE A 105 3.07 8.48 6.19
C ILE A 105 2.23 9.53 6.91
N ARG A 106 0.92 9.29 6.94
CA ARG A 106 -0.07 10.17 7.57
C ARG A 106 -1.03 9.35 8.42
N VAL A 107 -1.34 9.83 9.62
CA VAL A 107 -2.32 9.22 10.51
C VAL A 107 -3.50 10.16 10.69
N ALA A 108 -4.70 9.63 10.43
CA ALA A 108 -5.97 10.25 10.78
C ALA A 108 -6.63 9.45 11.91
N VAL A 109 -7.17 10.14 12.90
CA VAL A 109 -7.91 9.52 14.00
C VAL A 109 -9.36 10.00 13.95
N GLN A 110 -10.29 9.08 14.04
CA GLN A 110 -11.72 9.40 14.00
C GLN A 110 -12.10 10.38 15.13
N GLY A 111 -12.75 11.47 14.75
CA GLY A 111 -13.14 12.55 15.67
C GLY A 111 -12.05 13.59 15.91
N ALA A 112 -10.84 13.43 15.40
CA ALA A 112 -9.83 14.48 15.38
C ALA A 112 -9.93 15.30 14.07
N PHE A 113 -9.78 16.63 14.16
CA PHE A 113 -9.90 17.51 13.00
C PHE A 113 -8.62 17.60 12.16
N LEU A 114 -7.48 17.27 12.74
CA LEU A 114 -6.19 17.35 12.07
C LEU A 114 -5.55 15.97 11.93
N PHE A 115 -4.76 15.81 10.87
CA PHE A 115 -3.92 14.65 10.64
C PHE A 115 -2.56 14.82 11.31
N ALA A 116 -1.87 13.70 11.56
CA ALA A 116 -0.44 13.69 11.87
C ALA A 116 0.34 13.26 10.62
N ASP A 117 1.30 14.06 10.21
CA ASP A 117 2.24 13.70 9.15
C ASP A 117 3.58 13.28 9.77
N TYR A 118 4.17 12.19 9.28
CA TYR A 118 5.54 11.85 9.63
C TYR A 118 6.49 12.82 8.93
N SER A 119 7.47 13.33 9.68
CA SER A 119 8.33 14.43 9.22
C SER A 119 9.31 14.05 8.10
N SER A 120 9.58 12.74 7.94
CA SER A 120 10.52 12.23 6.94
C SER A 120 9.78 11.41 5.89
N LEU A 121 10.30 11.39 4.66
CA LEU A 121 9.84 10.45 3.65
C LEU A 121 10.31 9.05 4.00
N TYR A 122 9.49 8.07 3.68
CA TYR A 122 9.72 6.66 3.96
C TYR A 122 9.85 5.89 2.64
N SER A 123 10.66 4.82 2.61
CA SER A 123 10.78 3.96 1.43
C SER A 123 10.03 2.64 1.64
N LEU A 124 9.18 2.27 0.70
CA LEU A 124 8.59 0.95 0.62
C LEU A 124 9.14 0.22 -0.59
N THR A 125 9.96 -0.79 -0.33
CA THR A 125 10.63 -1.59 -1.36
C THR A 125 9.82 -2.83 -1.73
N ALA A 126 10.03 -3.35 -2.93
CA ALA A 126 9.37 -4.59 -3.33
C ALA A 126 9.85 -5.76 -2.45
N ALA A 127 8.90 -6.54 -1.93
CA ALA A 127 9.20 -7.76 -1.17
C ALA A 127 9.67 -8.92 -2.05
N VAL A 128 9.34 -8.83 -3.34
CA VAL A 128 9.73 -9.80 -4.37
C VAL A 128 10.25 -9.00 -5.56
N SER A 129 11.35 -9.42 -6.13
CA SER A 129 11.90 -8.87 -7.36
C SER A 129 12.11 -9.98 -8.38
N ASP A 130 12.03 -9.64 -9.65
CA ASP A 130 12.44 -10.55 -10.71
C ASP A 130 13.93 -10.86 -10.56
N TYR A 131 14.32 -12.09 -10.87
CA TYR A 131 15.70 -12.53 -10.80
C TYR A 131 16.12 -13.13 -12.14
N GLY A 132 17.12 -12.51 -12.77
CA GLY A 132 17.60 -12.86 -14.10
C GLY A 132 16.72 -12.32 -15.24
N PRO A 133 17.04 -12.71 -16.49
CA PRO A 133 16.39 -12.18 -17.69
C PRO A 133 15.11 -12.94 -18.09
N PHE A 134 14.45 -13.59 -17.16
CA PHE A 134 13.29 -14.44 -17.42
C PHE A 134 11.98 -13.64 -17.31
N ASP A 135 11.03 -13.94 -18.17
CA ASP A 135 9.71 -13.32 -18.17
C ASP A 135 8.59 -14.37 -18.02
N GLN A 136 7.34 -13.90 -18.00
CA GLN A 136 6.16 -14.77 -17.86
C GLN A 136 5.92 -15.75 -19.01
N PHE A 137 6.67 -15.61 -20.12
CA PHE A 137 6.58 -16.48 -21.31
C PHE A 137 7.75 -17.45 -21.39
N THR A 138 8.66 -17.41 -20.43
CA THR A 138 9.84 -18.28 -20.40
C THR A 138 9.46 -19.64 -19.84
N ASP A 139 9.58 -20.71 -20.66
CA ASP A 139 9.32 -22.07 -20.23
C ASP A 139 10.54 -22.64 -19.48
N ILE A 140 10.49 -22.54 -18.15
CA ILE A 140 11.53 -23.06 -17.27
C ILE A 140 11.22 -24.52 -16.93
N PHE A 141 12.18 -25.42 -17.21
CA PHE A 141 12.07 -26.85 -16.91
C PHE A 141 12.63 -27.20 -15.54
N SER A 142 13.72 -26.58 -15.14
CA SER A 142 14.33 -26.81 -13.84
C SER A 142 15.18 -25.62 -13.38
N LEU A 143 15.30 -25.51 -12.08
CA LEU A 143 16.11 -24.51 -11.38
C LEU A 143 17.00 -25.25 -10.37
N ASP A 144 18.24 -24.80 -10.24
CA ASP A 144 19.17 -25.26 -9.21
C ASP A 144 20.18 -24.15 -8.88
N LEU A 145 20.93 -24.31 -7.80
CA LEU A 145 22.02 -23.41 -7.42
C LEU A 145 23.34 -24.15 -7.47
N ASP A 146 24.36 -23.51 -7.99
CA ASP A 146 25.73 -24.02 -7.89
C ASP A 146 26.36 -23.70 -6.52
N ARG A 147 27.63 -24.03 -6.33
CA ARG A 147 28.36 -23.81 -5.07
C ARG A 147 28.67 -22.34 -4.79
N ASP A 148 28.65 -21.52 -5.83
CA ASP A 148 28.92 -20.09 -5.76
C ASP A 148 27.62 -19.28 -5.69
N GLU A 149 26.48 -19.97 -5.42
CA GLU A 149 25.13 -19.40 -5.31
C GLU A 149 24.57 -18.81 -6.62
N ASN A 150 25.16 -19.19 -7.78
CA ASN A 150 24.59 -18.81 -9.06
C ASN A 150 23.35 -19.66 -9.36
N LEU A 151 22.32 -19.03 -9.91
CA LEU A 151 21.11 -19.72 -10.35
C LEU A 151 21.35 -20.37 -11.72
N ILE A 152 21.18 -21.69 -11.77
CA ILE A 152 21.21 -22.45 -13.04
C ILE A 152 19.79 -22.73 -13.47
N VAL A 153 19.43 -22.31 -14.67
CA VAL A 153 18.10 -22.44 -15.25
C VAL A 153 18.18 -23.27 -16.52
N SER A 154 17.34 -24.32 -16.62
CA SER A 154 17.13 -25.07 -17.84
C SER A 154 15.83 -24.64 -18.50
N MET A 155 15.91 -24.29 -19.78
CA MET A 155 14.78 -23.79 -20.57
C MET A 155 14.67 -24.51 -21.92
N ASP A 156 13.58 -24.22 -22.65
CA ASP A 156 13.41 -24.70 -24.03
C ASP A 156 14.27 -23.89 -25.01
N GLY A 157 15.32 -24.48 -25.52
CA GLY A 157 16.17 -23.92 -26.58
C GLY A 157 15.97 -24.59 -27.96
N SER A 158 14.84 -25.27 -28.14
CA SER A 158 14.43 -26.08 -29.30
C SER A 158 15.46 -26.17 -30.48
N PRO A 159 15.95 -27.39 -30.79
CA PRO A 159 15.51 -28.71 -30.37
C PRO A 159 16.10 -29.19 -29.02
N ASN A 160 17.11 -28.52 -28.50
CA ASN A 160 17.83 -28.91 -27.28
C ASN A 160 17.39 -28.05 -26.08
N ALA A 161 17.83 -28.42 -24.86
CA ALA A 161 17.71 -27.55 -23.71
C ALA A 161 18.76 -26.42 -23.79
N GLU A 162 18.36 -25.26 -23.36
CA GLU A 162 19.23 -24.11 -23.13
C GLU A 162 19.46 -23.97 -21.63
N PHE A 163 20.72 -23.71 -21.23
CA PHE A 163 21.07 -23.50 -19.84
C PHE A 163 21.55 -22.08 -19.64
N TRP A 164 20.97 -21.44 -18.64
CA TRP A 164 21.37 -20.10 -18.21
C TRP A 164 22.00 -20.17 -16.84
N ILE A 165 23.07 -19.42 -16.64
CA ILE A 165 23.68 -19.19 -15.34
C ILE A 165 23.47 -17.71 -15.03
N VAL A 166 22.84 -17.43 -13.90
CA VAL A 166 22.61 -16.06 -13.40
C VAL A 166 23.36 -15.94 -12.09
N ASP A 167 24.32 -15.02 -12.03
CA ASP A 167 25.11 -14.80 -10.82
C ASP A 167 24.34 -13.96 -9.77
N THR A 168 24.96 -13.78 -8.63
CA THR A 168 24.38 -13.00 -7.52
C THR A 168 24.22 -11.50 -7.84
N ASN A 169 24.88 -10.99 -8.87
CA ASN A 169 24.71 -9.62 -9.38
C ASN A 169 23.62 -9.54 -10.46
N GLN A 170 22.98 -10.66 -10.78
CA GLN A 170 22.01 -10.83 -11.86
C GLN A 170 22.61 -10.72 -13.28
N ASP A 171 23.93 -10.80 -13.40
CA ASP A 171 24.57 -10.97 -14.69
C ASP A 171 24.32 -12.39 -15.19
N SER A 172 23.87 -12.50 -16.44
CA SER A 172 23.49 -13.79 -17.01
C SER A 172 24.40 -14.21 -18.16
N ALA A 173 24.71 -15.50 -18.20
CA ALA A 173 25.41 -16.14 -19.31
C ALA A 173 24.65 -17.36 -19.82
N VAL A 174 24.55 -17.51 -21.14
CA VAL A 174 23.96 -18.70 -21.76
C VAL A 174 25.07 -19.73 -21.99
N TRP A 175 24.84 -20.93 -21.45
CA TRP A 175 25.66 -22.09 -21.85
C TRP A 175 24.88 -22.92 -22.86
N SER A 176 25.35 -22.95 -24.11
CA SER A 176 24.74 -23.74 -25.14
C SER A 176 25.51 -25.05 -25.33
N GLY A 177 24.86 -26.15 -25.02
CA GLY A 177 25.35 -27.51 -25.22
C GLY A 177 24.27 -28.38 -25.82
N ALA A 178 24.68 -29.43 -26.54
CA ALA A 178 23.74 -30.41 -27.12
C ALA A 178 23.23 -31.38 -26.06
N LEU A 179 22.56 -30.86 -25.03
CA LEU A 179 21.92 -31.70 -24.01
C LEU A 179 20.44 -31.85 -24.32
N ALA A 180 19.92 -33.05 -24.04
CA ALA A 180 18.51 -33.31 -24.13
C ALA A 180 17.77 -32.48 -23.07
N LYS A 181 16.53 -32.07 -23.37
CA LYS A 181 15.68 -31.37 -22.42
C LYS A 181 15.57 -32.19 -21.10
N ALA A 182 15.99 -31.59 -20.00
CA ALA A 182 15.98 -32.22 -18.69
C ALA A 182 14.99 -31.46 -17.80
N SER A 183 14.17 -32.21 -17.09
CA SER A 183 13.30 -31.70 -16.05
C SER A 183 13.73 -32.30 -14.71
N GLY A 184 13.85 -31.49 -13.68
CA GLY A 184 14.24 -31.91 -12.33
C GLY A 184 15.56 -31.30 -11.88
N CYS A 185 16.09 -31.78 -10.75
CA CYS A 185 17.33 -31.27 -10.18
C CYS A 185 18.51 -31.48 -11.12
N LEU A 186 19.15 -30.37 -11.53
CA LEU A 186 20.27 -30.39 -12.47
C LEU A 186 21.60 -30.73 -11.83
N LEU A 187 21.76 -30.46 -10.53
CA LEU A 187 23.03 -30.55 -9.83
C LEU A 187 22.96 -31.51 -8.64
N TYR A 188 22.60 -32.77 -8.90
CA TYR A 188 22.86 -33.81 -7.92
C TYR A 188 24.30 -34.31 -8.01
N THR A 189 25.25 -33.49 -7.61
CA THR A 189 26.63 -33.86 -7.37
C THR A 189 27.00 -33.63 -5.91
N SER A 190 26.23 -34.20 -5.00
CA SER A 190 26.78 -34.48 -3.69
C SER A 190 27.77 -35.64 -3.85
N PRO A 191 29.08 -35.46 -3.61
CA PRO A 191 29.95 -36.62 -3.48
C PRO A 191 29.37 -37.49 -2.41
N SER A 192 29.09 -38.74 -2.74
CA SER A 192 28.67 -39.72 -1.78
C SER A 192 29.67 -39.75 -0.62
N PRO A 193 29.25 -39.70 0.65
CA PRO A 193 30.18 -39.79 1.77
C PRO A 193 30.85 -41.18 1.91
N ARG A 194 30.96 -41.93 0.84
CA ARG A 194 31.43 -43.30 0.79
C ARG A 194 32.57 -43.55 -0.20
N ASP A 195 33.44 -42.56 -0.38
CA ASP A 195 34.74 -42.82 -1.00
C ASP A 195 35.87 -42.31 -0.12
#